data_f7d33b67ecde6913ca97ddbada94ab11
#
_entry.id   f7d33b67ecde6913ca97ddbada94ab11
#
_cell.length_a   1.000
_cell.length_b   1.000
_cell.length_c   1.000
_cell.angle_alpha   90.00
_cell.angle_beta   90.00
_cell.angle_gamma   90.00
#
_symmetry.space_group_name_H-M   'P 1'
#
loop_
_entity.id
_entity.type
_entity.pdbx_description
1 polymer ?
#
loop_
_entity_poly.entity_id
_entity_poly.type
_entity_poly.pdbx_seq_one_letter_code
_entity_poly.pdbx_strand_id
1 'polypeptide(L)'
;MQLYFQEKLDYDEDEDFQRHQSVTDDEVENFINRMGDSPDLNDLHFHCAGGCMSPWNKEAISMMAEDIIVQLEEDAEDDWPSRTYDWWEKEMWNRFSRLMKHWAQGQRLQLSDGLESDEALDNRLDEMRNSRLKVQRCRTRRFAVHLSSYRISQLTIYNRNMIRGYEYAHIQ
;
A
#
# COMPACT_ATOMS: atom_id res chain seq x y z
N MET A 1 5.91 -4.40 6.13
CA MET A 1 5.92 -3.10 5.41
C MET A 1 4.64 -2.31 5.57
N GLN A 2 3.46 -2.82 5.16
CA GLN A 2 2.20 -2.07 5.30
C GLN A 2 1.91 -1.68 6.75
N LEU A 3 1.95 -2.62 7.67
CA LEU A 3 1.72 -2.38 9.10
C LEU A 3 2.70 -1.36 9.69
N TYR A 4 3.98 -1.43 9.31
CA TYR A 4 4.98 -0.47 9.74
C TYR A 4 4.64 0.97 9.33
N PHE A 5 4.21 1.19 8.06
CA PHE A 5 3.77 2.51 7.62
C PHE A 5 2.48 2.96 8.32
N GLN A 6 1.55 2.05 8.57
CA GLN A 6 0.31 2.35 9.29
C GLN A 6 0.60 2.80 10.72
N GLU A 7 1.53 2.14 11.40
CA GLU A 7 1.97 2.50 12.74
C GLU A 7 2.68 3.87 12.78
N LYS A 8 3.67 4.08 11.88
CA LYS A 8 4.47 5.31 11.87
C LYS A 8 3.71 6.55 11.41
N LEU A 9 2.64 6.41 10.65
CA LEU A 9 1.87 7.50 10.06
C LEU A 9 0.43 7.59 10.61
N ASP A 10 0.11 6.78 11.62
CA ASP A 10 -1.20 6.74 12.31
C ASP A 10 -2.39 6.72 11.33
N TYR A 11 -2.45 5.71 10.46
CA TYR A 11 -3.57 5.49 9.56
C TYR A 11 -3.96 4.00 9.45
N ASP A 12 -5.24 3.73 9.26
CA ASP A 12 -5.76 2.36 9.17
C ASP A 12 -5.77 1.84 7.72
N GLU A 13 -6.28 2.65 6.80
CA GLU A 13 -6.40 2.30 5.38
C GLU A 13 -5.60 3.29 4.51
N ASP A 14 -5.10 2.85 3.36
CA ASP A 14 -4.33 3.71 2.42
C ASP A 14 -5.11 4.97 2.00
N GLU A 15 -6.44 4.88 2.00
CA GLU A 15 -7.35 5.98 1.71
C GLU A 15 -7.28 7.11 2.75
N ASP A 16 -6.95 6.80 4.01
CA ASP A 16 -6.84 7.81 5.07
C ASP A 16 -5.68 8.76 4.80
N PHE A 17 -4.65 8.28 4.09
CA PHE A 17 -3.53 9.11 3.66
C PHE A 17 -3.91 10.26 2.71
N GLN A 18 -5.12 10.26 2.17
CA GLN A 18 -5.68 11.39 1.40
C GLN A 18 -5.73 12.68 2.23
N ARG A 19 -5.85 12.55 3.55
CA ARG A 19 -5.93 13.66 4.51
C ARG A 19 -4.65 13.87 5.30
N HIS A 20 -3.57 13.15 4.94
CA HIS A 20 -2.28 13.30 5.60
C HIS A 20 -1.79 14.75 5.51
N GLN A 21 -1.38 15.30 6.64
CA GLN A 21 -0.84 16.64 6.72
C GLN A 21 0.58 16.66 6.12
N SER A 22 0.76 17.43 5.06
CA SER A 22 2.07 17.61 4.45
C SER A 22 2.91 18.59 5.25
N VAL A 23 4.20 18.28 5.39
CA VAL A 23 5.20 19.26 5.80
C VAL A 23 5.20 20.44 4.82
N THR A 24 5.39 21.63 5.29
CA THR A 24 5.40 22.87 4.50
C THR A 24 6.72 23.08 3.76
N ASP A 25 6.70 23.87 2.69
CA ASP A 25 7.92 24.24 1.97
C ASP A 25 8.91 24.99 2.86
N ASP A 26 8.44 25.84 3.79
CA ASP A 26 9.26 26.60 4.73
C ASP A 26 9.99 25.67 5.71
N GLU A 27 9.33 24.62 6.23
CA GLU A 27 9.97 23.62 7.11
C GLU A 27 11.04 22.85 6.34
N VAL A 28 10.80 22.47 5.11
CA VAL A 28 11.77 21.78 4.26
C VAL A 28 12.96 22.69 3.92
N GLU A 29 12.72 23.98 3.64
CA GLU A 29 13.79 24.95 3.40
C GLU A 29 14.66 25.13 4.65
N ASN A 30 14.05 25.24 5.82
CA ASN A 30 14.77 25.31 7.11
C ASN A 30 15.59 24.05 7.37
N PHE A 31 15.05 22.86 7.09
CA PHE A 31 15.79 21.60 7.18
C PHE A 31 17.01 21.57 6.25
N ILE A 32 16.85 21.95 4.97
CA ILE A 32 17.94 21.99 4.00
C ILE A 32 19.05 22.96 4.47
N ASN A 33 18.66 24.11 5.03
CA ASN A 33 19.58 25.14 5.52
C ASN A 33 20.14 24.82 6.92
N ARG A 34 19.78 23.67 7.52
CA ARG A 34 20.18 23.27 8.89
C ARG A 34 19.77 24.27 9.98
N MET A 35 18.65 24.95 9.76
CA MET A 35 18.06 25.91 10.69
C MET A 35 16.78 25.41 11.36
N GLY A 36 16.27 24.28 10.95
CA GLY A 36 15.05 23.65 11.46
C GLY A 36 15.26 22.19 11.83
N ASP A 37 14.17 21.57 12.27
CA ASP A 37 14.13 20.17 12.68
C ASP A 37 14.26 19.23 11.46
N SER A 38 14.71 18.01 11.71
CA SER A 38 14.70 16.89 10.77
C SER A 38 13.38 16.11 10.90
N PRO A 39 13.04 15.20 9.96
CA PRO A 39 11.94 14.27 10.15
C PRO A 39 12.04 13.54 11.49
N ASP A 40 10.91 13.34 12.17
CA ASP A 40 10.81 12.58 13.41
C ASP A 40 9.98 11.30 13.16
N LEU A 41 10.53 10.13 13.49
CA LEU A 41 9.83 8.85 13.33
C LEU A 41 8.66 8.66 14.30
N ASN A 42 8.60 9.45 15.39
CA ASN A 42 7.49 9.39 16.34
C ASN A 42 6.31 10.31 15.95
N ASP A 43 6.56 11.27 15.07
CA ASP A 43 5.58 12.21 14.51
C ASP A 43 5.90 12.45 13.03
N LEU A 44 5.76 11.36 12.25
CA LEU A 44 6.25 11.34 10.88
C LEU A 44 5.29 12.01 9.91
N HIS A 45 5.73 13.10 9.33
CA HIS A 45 5.07 13.78 8.22
C HIS A 45 5.94 13.81 6.98
N PHE A 46 5.31 13.61 5.81
CA PHE A 46 5.99 13.71 4.53
C PHE A 46 5.73 15.06 3.85
N HIS A 47 6.72 15.53 3.10
CA HIS A 47 6.58 16.68 2.21
C HIS A 47 5.87 16.26 0.91
N CYS A 48 4.55 16.10 0.99
CA CYS A 48 3.77 15.60 -0.14
C CYS A 48 3.65 16.62 -1.27
N ALA A 49 3.56 17.93 -0.95
CA ALA A 49 3.48 19.00 -1.95
C ALA A 49 4.73 19.10 -2.84
N GLY A 50 5.92 18.86 -2.27
CA GLY A 50 7.19 18.86 -3.00
C GLY A 50 7.49 17.59 -3.78
N GLY A 51 6.57 16.62 -3.75
CA GLY A 51 6.70 15.34 -4.45
C GLY A 51 7.59 14.32 -3.76
N CYS A 52 7.60 13.10 -4.29
CA CYS A 52 8.28 11.97 -3.66
C CYS A 52 9.76 12.23 -3.35
N MET A 53 10.47 12.89 -4.24
CA MET A 53 11.94 13.02 -4.18
C MET A 53 12.43 14.26 -3.43
N SER A 54 11.59 14.93 -2.62
CA SER A 54 12.05 16.04 -1.80
C SER A 54 13.18 15.63 -0.84
N PRO A 55 14.10 16.52 -0.47
CA PRO A 55 15.17 16.21 0.49
C PRO A 55 14.64 15.69 1.81
N TRP A 56 13.54 16.26 2.31
CA TRP A 56 12.83 15.81 3.51
C TRP A 56 12.38 14.34 3.41
N ASN A 57 11.73 13.98 2.31
CA ASN A 57 11.23 12.63 2.12
C ASN A 57 12.36 11.60 1.98
N LYS A 58 13.48 12.00 1.40
CA LYS A 58 14.67 11.14 1.32
C LYS A 58 15.19 10.80 2.70
N GLU A 59 15.32 11.81 3.57
CA GLU A 59 15.75 11.62 4.93
C GLU A 59 14.77 10.75 5.71
N ALA A 60 13.45 11.05 5.63
CA ALA A 60 12.41 10.27 6.27
C ALA A 60 12.44 8.79 5.87
N ILE A 61 12.57 8.51 4.58
CA ILE A 61 12.64 7.12 4.07
C ILE A 61 13.92 6.42 4.52
N SER A 62 15.06 7.12 4.55
CA SER A 62 16.33 6.59 5.06
C SER A 62 16.20 6.20 6.54
N MET A 63 15.68 7.10 7.37
CA MET A 63 15.44 6.85 8.80
C MET A 63 14.48 5.66 9.02
N MET A 64 13.40 5.57 8.26
CA MET A 64 12.47 4.44 8.31
C MET A 64 13.15 3.12 7.95
N ALA A 65 14.02 3.12 6.94
CA ALA A 65 14.73 1.91 6.50
C ALA A 65 15.75 1.45 7.57
N GLU A 66 16.37 2.37 8.27
CA GLU A 66 17.26 2.07 9.41
C GLU A 66 16.46 1.53 10.60
N ASP A 67 15.37 2.20 10.97
CA ASP A 67 14.52 1.84 12.11
C ASP A 67 13.94 0.42 11.96
N ILE A 68 13.42 0.04 10.77
CA ILE A 68 12.88 -1.30 10.57
C ILE A 68 13.96 -2.38 10.67
N ILE A 69 15.20 -2.09 10.27
CA ILE A 69 16.31 -3.03 10.42
C ILE A 69 16.61 -3.25 11.90
N VAL A 70 16.67 -2.18 12.68
CA VAL A 70 16.91 -2.26 14.13
C VAL A 70 15.79 -3.05 14.82
N GLN A 71 14.52 -2.76 14.49
CA GLN A 71 13.38 -3.50 15.06
C GLN A 71 13.43 -5.00 14.71
N LEU A 72 13.79 -5.35 13.49
CA LEU A 72 13.90 -6.76 13.07
C LEU A 72 15.10 -7.48 13.72
N GLU A 73 16.18 -6.76 14.04
CA GLU A 73 17.30 -7.33 14.77
C GLU A 73 16.97 -7.57 16.25
N GLU A 74 16.13 -6.71 16.84
CA GLU A 74 15.65 -6.86 18.22
C GLU A 74 14.61 -7.98 18.36
N ASP A 75 13.72 -8.12 17.38
CA ASP A 75 12.63 -9.11 17.34
C ASP A 75 13.09 -10.47 16.77
N ALA A 76 14.38 -10.67 16.52
CA ALA A 76 14.91 -11.82 15.79
C ALA A 76 14.44 -13.17 16.35
N GLU A 77 13.27 -13.61 15.93
CA GLU A 77 12.97 -15.02 15.75
C GLU A 77 13.74 -15.47 14.49
N ASP A 78 14.47 -16.58 14.59
CA ASP A 78 15.50 -17.07 13.65
C ASP A 78 15.07 -17.25 12.17
N ASP A 79 13.83 -16.95 11.81
CA ASP A 79 13.23 -17.26 10.50
C ASP A 79 13.03 -16.07 9.55
N TRP A 80 13.38 -14.83 9.93
CA TRP A 80 13.25 -13.70 9.02
C TRP A 80 14.37 -13.68 7.97
N PRO A 81 14.03 -13.61 6.66
CA PRO A 81 15.05 -13.54 5.62
C PRO A 81 15.85 -12.23 5.79
N SER A 82 17.14 -12.35 6.05
CA SER A 82 18.05 -11.21 6.06
C SER A 82 17.94 -10.43 4.75
N ARG A 83 17.59 -9.17 4.83
CA ARG A 83 17.48 -8.25 3.70
C ARG A 83 18.48 -7.12 3.87
N THR A 84 19.02 -6.62 2.76
CA THR A 84 19.93 -5.48 2.77
C THR A 84 19.18 -4.17 3.02
N TYR A 85 19.90 -3.15 3.50
CA TYR A 85 19.38 -1.79 3.61
C TYR A 85 18.73 -1.31 2.29
N ASP A 86 19.42 -1.47 1.17
CA ASP A 86 18.93 -1.05 -0.16
C ASP A 86 17.59 -1.71 -0.52
N TRP A 87 17.38 -2.96 -0.06
CA TRP A 87 16.11 -3.65 -0.29
C TRP A 87 14.99 -2.99 0.54
N TRP A 88 15.25 -2.69 1.81
CA TRP A 88 14.28 -2.04 2.68
C TRP A 88 13.96 -0.63 2.19
N GLU A 89 14.96 0.18 1.88
CA GLU A 89 14.79 1.52 1.34
C GLU A 89 13.94 1.51 0.07
N LYS A 90 14.22 0.60 -0.87
CA LYS A 90 13.44 0.44 -2.09
C LYS A 90 11.97 0.09 -1.82
N GLU A 91 11.71 -0.81 -0.87
CA GLU A 91 10.33 -1.17 -0.52
C GLU A 91 9.60 -0.02 0.19
N MET A 92 10.30 0.78 1.00
CA MET A 92 9.78 2.03 1.57
C MET A 92 9.37 3.00 0.45
N TRP A 93 10.25 3.23 -0.53
CA TRP A 93 9.94 4.07 -1.70
C TRP A 93 8.73 3.55 -2.50
N ASN A 94 8.65 2.26 -2.71
CA ASN A 94 7.52 1.63 -3.40
C ASN A 94 6.21 1.86 -2.64
N ARG A 95 6.24 1.76 -1.33
CA ARG A 95 5.08 1.99 -0.47
C ARG A 95 4.69 3.46 -0.47
N PHE A 96 5.64 4.35 -0.19
CA PHE A 96 5.42 5.79 -0.18
C PHE A 96 4.86 6.30 -1.51
N SER A 97 5.39 5.84 -2.64
CA SER A 97 4.89 6.21 -3.97
C SER A 97 3.42 5.81 -4.19
N ARG A 98 2.94 4.77 -3.54
CA ARG A 98 1.51 4.40 -3.55
C ARG A 98 0.69 5.35 -2.69
N LEU A 99 1.16 5.66 -1.49
CA LEU A 99 0.50 6.62 -0.59
C LEU A 99 0.39 8.02 -1.21
N MET A 100 1.44 8.48 -1.90
CA MET A 100 1.42 9.74 -2.63
C MET A 100 0.31 9.82 -3.69
N LYS A 101 -0.07 8.70 -4.30
CA LYS A 101 -1.22 8.66 -5.23
C LYS A 101 -2.54 8.86 -4.50
N HIS A 102 -2.67 8.31 -3.27
CA HIS A 102 -3.84 8.55 -2.43
C HIS A 102 -3.89 10.00 -1.97
N TRP A 103 -2.78 10.54 -1.49
CA TRP A 103 -2.68 11.95 -1.10
C TRP A 103 -3.09 12.90 -2.23
N ALA A 104 -2.55 12.70 -3.44
CA ALA A 104 -2.89 13.50 -4.61
C ALA A 104 -4.39 13.46 -4.95
N GLN A 105 -5.08 12.35 -4.70
CA GLN A 105 -6.51 12.23 -4.88
C GLN A 105 -7.31 13.00 -3.83
N GLY A 106 -6.76 13.19 -2.62
CA GLY A 106 -7.34 13.97 -1.53
C GLY A 106 -7.19 15.48 -1.71
N GLN A 107 -6.38 15.95 -2.68
CA GLN A 107 -6.20 17.37 -2.90
C GLN A 107 -7.41 17.98 -3.63
N ARG A 108 -7.79 19.22 -3.26
CA ARG A 108 -8.86 19.96 -3.90
C ARG A 108 -8.51 20.27 -5.35
N LEU A 109 -9.47 20.12 -6.23
CA LEU A 109 -9.32 20.46 -7.63
C LEU A 109 -9.49 21.96 -7.84
N GLN A 110 -8.68 22.52 -8.75
CA GLN A 110 -8.89 23.86 -9.25
C GLN A 110 -9.99 23.80 -10.33
N LEU A 111 -11.12 24.42 -10.04
CA LEU A 111 -12.28 24.53 -10.94
C LEU A 111 -12.29 25.91 -11.61
N SER A 112 -13.15 26.08 -12.61
CA SER A 112 -13.32 27.36 -13.33
C SER A 112 -13.83 28.49 -12.44
N ASP A 113 -14.53 28.16 -11.38
CA ASP A 113 -15.16 29.08 -10.43
C ASP A 113 -14.44 29.12 -9.06
N GLY A 114 -13.29 28.49 -8.95
CA GLY A 114 -12.46 28.50 -7.74
C GLY A 114 -11.96 27.12 -7.32
N LEU A 115 -11.58 26.99 -6.06
CA LEU A 115 -11.22 25.69 -5.49
C LEU A 115 -12.47 24.87 -5.18
N GLU A 116 -12.36 23.56 -5.38
CA GLU A 116 -13.36 22.58 -4.97
C GLU A 116 -13.74 22.75 -3.48
N SER A 117 -15.04 22.76 -3.18
CA SER A 117 -15.52 22.83 -1.79
C SER A 117 -15.24 21.54 -1.03
N ASP A 118 -15.23 21.59 0.32
CA ASP A 118 -15.03 20.39 1.16
C ASP A 118 -16.09 19.32 0.88
N GLU A 119 -17.35 19.73 0.72
CA GLU A 119 -18.45 18.82 0.41
C GLU A 119 -18.26 18.14 -0.97
N ALA A 120 -17.82 18.88 -1.97
CA ALA A 120 -17.55 18.34 -3.31
C ALA A 120 -16.36 17.36 -3.28
N LEU A 121 -15.31 17.69 -2.53
CA LEU A 121 -14.17 16.81 -2.29
C LEU A 121 -14.62 15.49 -1.61
N ASP A 122 -15.37 15.57 -0.52
CA ASP A 122 -15.85 14.38 0.20
C ASP A 122 -16.72 13.50 -0.70
N ASN A 123 -17.65 14.08 -1.44
CA ASN A 123 -18.47 13.33 -2.40
C ASN A 123 -17.61 12.64 -3.48
N ARG A 124 -16.61 13.31 -4.01
CA ARG A 124 -15.68 12.73 -5.00
C ARG A 124 -14.89 11.56 -4.42
N LEU A 125 -14.39 11.68 -3.20
CA LEU A 125 -13.66 10.62 -2.51
C LEU A 125 -14.56 9.41 -2.25
N ASP A 126 -15.79 9.62 -1.81
CA ASP A 126 -16.78 8.56 -1.60
C ASP A 126 -17.15 7.85 -2.90
N GLU A 127 -17.34 8.56 -4.00
CA GLU A 127 -17.57 7.96 -5.31
C GLU A 127 -16.39 7.09 -5.76
N MET A 128 -15.16 7.56 -5.56
CA MET A 128 -13.95 6.81 -5.87
C MET A 128 -13.84 5.54 -5.02
N ARG A 129 -14.09 5.63 -3.71
CA ARG A 129 -14.12 4.49 -2.79
C ARG A 129 -15.16 3.46 -3.22
N ASN A 130 -16.38 3.89 -3.48
CA ASN A 130 -17.46 3.02 -3.93
C ASN A 130 -17.14 2.31 -5.26
N SER A 131 -16.53 3.02 -6.19
CA SER A 131 -16.11 2.48 -7.48
C SER A 131 -15.04 1.38 -7.30
N ARG A 132 -14.06 1.59 -6.42
CA ARG A 132 -13.03 0.60 -6.09
C ARG A 132 -13.64 -0.65 -5.46
N LEU A 133 -14.52 -0.47 -4.46
CA LEU A 133 -15.22 -1.58 -3.82
C LEU A 133 -16.04 -2.39 -4.82
N LYS A 134 -16.69 -1.74 -5.77
CA LYS A 134 -17.43 -2.42 -6.85
C LYS A 134 -16.50 -3.26 -7.73
N VAL A 135 -15.36 -2.71 -8.13
CA VAL A 135 -14.35 -3.44 -8.93
C VAL A 135 -13.78 -4.62 -8.14
N GLN A 136 -13.46 -4.42 -6.87
CA GLN A 136 -12.95 -5.49 -5.99
C GLN A 136 -13.96 -6.63 -5.84
N ARG A 137 -15.24 -6.32 -5.57
CA ARG A 137 -16.32 -7.33 -5.50
C ARG A 137 -16.46 -8.10 -6.82
N CYS A 138 -16.36 -7.42 -7.97
CA CYS A 138 -16.38 -8.09 -9.27
C CYS A 138 -15.19 -9.03 -9.47
N ARG A 139 -13.98 -8.62 -9.08
CA ARG A 139 -12.76 -9.45 -9.14
C ARG A 139 -12.90 -10.69 -8.25
N THR A 140 -13.33 -10.50 -7.00
CA THR A 140 -13.55 -11.62 -6.05
C THR A 140 -14.58 -12.63 -6.58
N ARG A 141 -15.70 -12.15 -7.15
CA ARG A 141 -16.71 -13.03 -7.76
C ARG A 141 -16.15 -13.81 -8.96
N ARG A 142 -15.38 -13.13 -9.85
CA ARG A 142 -14.74 -13.81 -11.00
C ARG A 142 -13.76 -14.88 -10.53
N PHE A 143 -12.95 -14.59 -9.51
CA PHE A 143 -12.01 -15.55 -8.94
C PHE A 143 -12.74 -16.75 -8.33
N ALA A 144 -13.80 -16.53 -7.55
CA ALA A 144 -14.63 -17.60 -6.98
C ALA A 144 -15.23 -18.51 -8.04
N VAL A 145 -15.77 -17.94 -9.14
CA VAL A 145 -16.29 -18.71 -10.27
C VAL A 145 -15.18 -19.54 -10.93
N HIS A 146 -14.01 -18.96 -11.14
CA HIS A 146 -12.87 -19.67 -11.74
C HIS A 146 -12.40 -20.85 -10.87
N LEU A 147 -12.29 -20.64 -9.55
CA LEU A 147 -11.95 -21.72 -8.61
C LEU A 147 -13.00 -22.85 -8.60
N SER A 148 -14.29 -22.50 -8.66
CA SER A 148 -15.36 -23.49 -8.72
C SER A 148 -15.29 -24.30 -10.00
N SER A 149 -15.06 -23.68 -11.14
CA SER A 149 -14.90 -24.36 -12.44
C SER A 149 -13.67 -25.26 -12.44
N TYR A 150 -12.56 -24.83 -11.87
CA TYR A 150 -11.35 -25.65 -11.74
C TYR A 150 -11.59 -26.90 -10.88
N ARG A 151 -12.26 -26.73 -9.72
CA ARG A 151 -12.62 -27.88 -8.85
C ARG A 151 -13.51 -28.89 -9.56
N ILE A 152 -14.51 -28.44 -10.31
CA ILE A 152 -15.40 -29.31 -11.07
C ILE A 152 -14.61 -30.08 -12.14
N SER A 153 -13.71 -29.43 -12.87
CA SER A 153 -12.89 -30.11 -13.88
C SER A 153 -11.95 -31.16 -13.26
N GLN A 154 -11.36 -30.89 -12.11
CA GLN A 154 -10.51 -31.86 -11.40
C GLN A 154 -11.32 -33.09 -10.94
N LEU A 155 -12.52 -32.89 -10.38
CA LEU A 155 -13.40 -33.99 -9.98
C LEU A 155 -13.85 -34.82 -11.19
N THR A 156 -14.09 -34.20 -12.32
CA THR A 156 -14.47 -34.90 -13.55
C THR A 156 -13.33 -35.79 -14.08
N ILE A 157 -12.09 -35.28 -14.03
CA ILE A 157 -10.90 -36.04 -14.42
C ILE A 157 -10.68 -37.22 -13.47
N TYR A 158 -10.79 -36.99 -12.16
CA TYR A 158 -10.64 -38.01 -11.14
C TYR A 158 -11.67 -39.14 -11.34
N ASN A 159 -12.95 -38.83 -11.51
CA ASN A 159 -14.02 -39.79 -11.73
C ASN A 159 -13.81 -40.57 -13.02
N ARG A 160 -13.36 -39.95 -14.12
CA ARG A 160 -13.04 -40.68 -15.37
C ARG A 160 -11.89 -41.68 -15.18
N ASN A 161 -10.88 -41.32 -14.42
CA ASN A 161 -9.76 -42.22 -14.15
C ASN A 161 -10.18 -43.39 -13.25
N MET A 162 -11.02 -43.14 -12.27
CA MET A 162 -11.62 -44.21 -11.45
C MET A 162 -12.42 -45.21 -12.27
N ILE A 163 -13.33 -44.76 -13.14
CA ILE A 163 -14.15 -45.62 -14.00
C ILE A 163 -13.26 -46.47 -14.89
N ARG A 164 -12.24 -45.89 -15.53
CA ARG A 164 -11.29 -46.66 -16.37
C ARG A 164 -10.54 -47.71 -15.55
N GLY A 165 -10.15 -47.41 -14.31
CA GLY A 165 -9.48 -48.37 -13.43
C GLY A 165 -10.36 -49.58 -13.10
N TYR A 166 -11.66 -49.42 -12.94
CA TYR A 166 -12.60 -50.50 -12.71
C TYR A 166 -12.81 -51.37 -13.96
N GLU A 167 -12.85 -50.78 -15.17
CA GLU A 167 -12.96 -51.55 -16.41
C GLU A 167 -11.77 -52.48 -16.65
N TYR A 168 -10.56 -52.07 -16.32
CA TYR A 168 -9.35 -52.92 -16.45
C TYR A 168 -9.26 -54.03 -15.39
N ALA A 169 -9.86 -53.85 -14.23
CA ALA A 169 -9.84 -54.87 -13.14
C ALA A 169 -10.82 -56.02 -13.37
N HIS A 170 -11.77 -55.92 -14.28
CA HIS A 170 -12.78 -56.93 -14.58
C HIS A 170 -12.57 -57.72 -15.89
N ILE A 171 -11.40 -57.52 -16.54
CA ILE A 171 -11.06 -58.21 -17.81
C ILE A 171 -9.98 -59.29 -17.62
N GLN A 172 -9.57 -59.53 -16.37
CA GLN A 172 -8.69 -60.67 -15.98
C GLN A 172 -9.51 -61.75 -15.31
#